data_05040750d3055a915f9f90de36c66be3
#
_entry.id   05040750d3055a915f9f90de36c66be3
#
_cell.length_a   1.000
_cell.length_b   1.000
_cell.length_c   1.000
_cell.angle_alpha   90.00
_cell.angle_beta   90.00
_cell.angle_gamma   90.00
#
_symmetry.space_group_name_H-M   'P 1'
#
loop_
_entity.id
_entity.type
_entity.pdbx_description
1 polymer ?
#
loop_
_entity_poly.entity_id
_entity_poly.type
_entity_poly.pdbx_seq_one_letter_code
_entity_poly.pdbx_strand_id
1 'polypeptide(L)'
;MSSAHTERSVRGPYAKTAGVRRRIVDACLEVFTESGYRATTMKAVAERAGISQRGLVHHFRDKEELLAAVLEARDAAAESEAGHPDFGDPGGVANMVEVHLQTMRRPAILELHSVLSAEAISPDHPAHDYYAERYRNLRLYLKAAFDALRSEGRLQSSADSATLANMVVALMDGLQVQWLYDPASVDVEHALHVFLGSVGADWSDSTTSEPVAARMT
;
A
#
# COMPACT_ATOMS: atom_id res chain seq x y z
N MET A 1 -49.60 21.99 -17.37
CA MET A 1 -49.62 20.81 -16.52
C MET A 1 -48.40 19.97 -16.92
N SER A 2 -47.30 20.17 -16.21
CA SER A 2 -46.01 19.52 -16.51
C SER A 2 -45.80 18.41 -15.51
N SER A 3 -45.77 17.15 -15.98
CA SER A 3 -45.56 15.98 -15.16
C SER A 3 -44.07 15.78 -14.97
N ALA A 4 -43.59 16.00 -13.76
CA ALA A 4 -42.23 15.64 -13.34
C ALA A 4 -42.13 14.11 -13.17
N HIS A 5 -41.44 13.46 -14.10
CA HIS A 5 -41.03 12.05 -13.94
C HIS A 5 -39.85 12.02 -12.99
N THR A 6 -40.09 11.51 -11.78
CA THR A 6 -39.06 11.18 -10.82
C THR A 6 -38.46 9.85 -11.24
N GLU A 7 -37.26 9.87 -11.83
CA GLU A 7 -36.46 8.66 -12.08
C GLU A 7 -36.00 8.07 -10.77
N ARG A 8 -36.68 7.01 -10.33
CA ARG A 8 -36.22 6.12 -9.28
C ARG A 8 -35.09 5.27 -9.86
N SER A 9 -33.83 5.66 -9.59
CA SER A 9 -32.67 4.81 -9.84
C SER A 9 -32.81 3.48 -9.08
N VAL A 10 -33.12 2.42 -9.79
CA VAL A 10 -33.14 1.05 -9.27
C VAL A 10 -31.68 0.60 -9.09
N ARG A 11 -31.09 0.85 -7.92
CA ARG A 11 -29.82 0.25 -7.51
C ARG A 11 -30.00 -1.26 -7.38
N GLY A 12 -29.51 -2.02 -8.36
CA GLY A 12 -29.63 -3.48 -8.42
C GLY A 12 -28.94 -4.19 -7.24
N PRO A 13 -29.18 -5.52 -7.05
CA PRO A 13 -28.59 -6.33 -5.98
C PRO A 13 -27.04 -6.20 -5.88
N TYR A 14 -26.36 -6.06 -7.00
CA TYR A 14 -24.91 -5.86 -7.09
C TYR A 14 -24.42 -4.58 -6.39
N ALA A 15 -25.11 -3.46 -6.55
CA ALA A 15 -24.75 -2.20 -5.90
C ALA A 15 -24.93 -2.28 -4.37
N LYS A 16 -25.92 -3.04 -3.88
CA LYS A 16 -26.11 -3.27 -2.44
C LYS A 16 -25.00 -4.15 -1.87
N THR A 17 -24.57 -5.19 -2.58
CA THR A 17 -23.50 -6.10 -2.16
C THR A 17 -22.15 -5.39 -2.12
N ALA A 18 -21.81 -4.59 -3.13
CA ALA A 18 -20.61 -3.78 -3.15
C ALA A 18 -20.56 -2.77 -1.99
N GLY A 19 -21.67 -2.11 -1.69
CA GLY A 19 -21.77 -1.19 -0.55
C GLY A 19 -21.61 -1.87 0.81
N VAL A 20 -22.10 -3.11 0.96
CA VAL A 20 -21.91 -3.90 2.19
C VAL A 20 -20.43 -4.31 2.31
N ARG A 21 -19.80 -4.82 1.23
CA ARG A 21 -18.39 -5.22 1.22
C ARG A 21 -17.49 -4.06 1.61
N ARG A 22 -17.72 -2.86 1.05
CA ARG A 22 -16.97 -1.65 1.41
C ARG A 22 -17.10 -1.31 2.90
N ARG A 23 -18.32 -1.29 3.45
CA ARG A 23 -18.51 -1.03 4.90
C ARG A 23 -17.79 -2.04 5.78
N ILE A 24 -17.71 -3.31 5.37
CA ILE A 24 -16.97 -4.33 6.11
C ILE A 24 -15.48 -4.03 6.08
N VAL A 25 -14.93 -3.64 4.92
CA VAL A 25 -13.53 -3.26 4.75
C VAL A 25 -13.19 -2.03 5.60
N ASP A 26 -14.04 -1.00 5.57
CA ASP A 26 -13.85 0.22 6.37
C ASP A 26 -13.87 -0.12 7.89
N ALA A 27 -14.84 -0.91 8.34
CA ALA A 27 -14.93 -1.37 9.72
C ALA A 27 -13.73 -2.23 10.15
N CYS A 28 -13.20 -3.05 9.24
CA CYS A 28 -12.01 -3.85 9.50
C CYS A 28 -10.78 -2.96 9.70
N LEU A 29 -10.61 -1.96 8.85
CA LEU A 29 -9.52 -0.99 8.97
C LEU A 29 -9.59 -0.23 10.30
N GLU A 30 -10.79 0.21 10.73
CA GLU A 30 -10.97 0.87 12.02
C GLU A 30 -10.58 -0.05 13.18
N VAL A 31 -11.13 -1.28 13.25
CA VAL A 31 -10.80 -2.26 14.30
C VAL A 31 -9.30 -2.57 14.31
N PHE A 32 -8.72 -2.74 13.12
CA PHE A 32 -7.30 -3.00 12.99
C PHE A 32 -6.45 -1.84 13.52
N THR A 33 -6.77 -0.61 13.14
CA THR A 33 -6.04 0.60 13.58
C THR A 33 -6.14 0.81 15.09
N GLU A 34 -7.30 0.49 15.70
CA GLU A 34 -7.51 0.63 17.14
C GLU A 34 -6.83 -0.47 17.97
N SER A 35 -6.80 -1.70 17.46
CA SER A 35 -6.50 -2.91 18.26
C SER A 35 -5.32 -3.73 17.75
N GLY A 36 -4.81 -3.45 16.55
CA GLY A 36 -3.72 -4.17 15.90
C GLY A 36 -4.14 -5.52 15.30
N TYR A 37 -3.17 -6.20 14.66
CA TYR A 37 -3.40 -7.43 13.90
C TYR A 37 -4.02 -8.56 14.74
N ARG A 38 -3.47 -8.80 15.94
CA ARG A 38 -3.89 -9.94 16.78
C ARG A 38 -5.31 -9.81 17.32
N ALA A 39 -5.74 -8.60 17.65
CA ALA A 39 -7.06 -8.33 18.21
C ALA A 39 -8.13 -8.14 17.14
N THR A 40 -7.78 -7.91 15.87
CA THR A 40 -8.72 -7.90 14.75
C THR A 40 -9.29 -9.29 14.53
N THR A 41 -10.55 -9.48 14.87
CA THR A 41 -11.29 -10.74 14.71
C THR A 41 -12.52 -10.55 13.84
N MET A 42 -12.97 -11.61 13.16
CA MET A 42 -14.19 -11.58 12.35
C MET A 42 -15.41 -11.13 13.18
N LYS A 43 -15.45 -11.46 14.48
CA LYS A 43 -16.51 -11.05 15.39
C LYS A 43 -16.48 -9.54 15.62
N ALA A 44 -15.32 -9.00 15.99
CA ALA A 44 -15.16 -7.55 16.26
C ALA A 44 -15.50 -6.71 15.02
N VAL A 45 -15.06 -7.17 13.83
CA VAL A 45 -15.37 -6.48 12.56
C VAL A 45 -16.87 -6.55 12.24
N ALA A 46 -17.53 -7.70 12.45
CA ALA A 46 -18.96 -7.84 12.22
C ALA A 46 -19.77 -6.89 13.12
N GLU A 47 -19.41 -6.81 14.41
CA GLU A 47 -20.00 -5.88 15.38
C GLU A 47 -19.81 -4.42 14.94
N ARG A 48 -18.61 -4.03 14.53
CA ARG A 48 -18.31 -2.69 14.03
C ARG A 48 -19.06 -2.35 12.74
N ALA A 49 -19.16 -3.30 11.81
CA ALA A 49 -19.88 -3.14 10.55
C ALA A 49 -21.43 -3.17 10.70
N GLY A 50 -21.93 -3.50 11.89
CA GLY A 50 -23.37 -3.61 12.16
C GLY A 50 -24.03 -4.77 11.43
N ILE A 51 -23.34 -5.91 11.27
CA ILE A 51 -23.86 -7.12 10.63
C ILE A 51 -23.60 -8.36 11.50
N SER A 52 -24.28 -9.46 11.20
CA SER A 52 -23.98 -10.73 11.87
C SER A 52 -22.64 -11.29 11.40
N GLN A 53 -21.93 -12.04 12.26
CA GLN A 53 -20.69 -12.73 11.87
C GLN A 53 -20.92 -13.69 10.69
N ARG A 54 -22.08 -14.36 10.64
CA ARG A 54 -22.46 -15.20 9.49
C ARG A 54 -22.61 -14.38 8.21
N GLY A 55 -23.16 -13.17 8.29
CA GLY A 55 -23.25 -12.24 7.16
C GLY A 55 -21.88 -11.79 6.68
N LEU A 56 -20.95 -11.55 7.61
CA LEU A 56 -19.57 -11.20 7.26
C LEU A 56 -18.86 -12.34 6.54
N VAL A 57 -18.94 -13.57 7.08
CA VAL A 57 -18.35 -14.78 6.47
C VAL A 57 -18.88 -15.07 5.06
N HIS A 58 -20.10 -14.63 4.74
CA HIS A 58 -20.63 -14.71 3.38
C HIS A 58 -19.87 -13.79 2.39
N HIS A 59 -19.30 -12.70 2.87
CA HIS A 59 -18.51 -11.75 2.05
C HIS A 59 -17.01 -12.01 2.07
N PHE A 60 -16.49 -12.49 3.20
CA PHE A 60 -15.08 -12.79 3.42
C PHE A 60 -14.98 -14.06 4.25
N ARG A 61 -14.36 -15.09 3.69
CA ARG A 61 -14.28 -16.42 4.27
C ARG A 61 -13.54 -16.44 5.61
N ASP A 62 -12.47 -15.68 5.69
CA ASP A 62 -11.57 -15.61 6.85
C ASP A 62 -11.02 -14.19 7.04
N LYS A 63 -10.23 -14.02 8.09
CA LYS A 63 -9.61 -12.75 8.45
C LYS A 63 -8.57 -12.32 7.41
N GLU A 64 -7.84 -13.25 6.88
CA GLU A 64 -6.74 -13.04 5.94
C GLU A 64 -7.28 -12.50 4.61
N GLU A 65 -8.37 -13.08 4.10
CA GLU A 65 -9.07 -12.55 2.91
C GLU A 65 -9.61 -11.13 3.16
N LEU A 66 -10.16 -10.88 4.35
CA LEU A 66 -10.67 -9.55 4.69
C LEU A 66 -9.55 -8.51 4.79
N LEU A 67 -8.42 -8.87 5.41
CA LEU A 67 -7.27 -7.97 5.53
C LEU A 67 -6.59 -7.71 4.18
N ALA A 68 -6.51 -8.70 3.30
CA ALA A 68 -6.07 -8.50 1.91
C ALA A 68 -6.96 -7.47 1.20
N ALA A 69 -8.28 -7.59 1.34
CA ALA A 69 -9.20 -6.61 0.75
C ALA A 69 -9.07 -5.19 1.34
N VAL A 70 -8.65 -5.05 2.60
CA VAL A 70 -8.31 -3.74 3.19
C VAL A 70 -7.12 -3.12 2.48
N LEU A 71 -6.07 -3.92 2.21
CA LEU A 71 -4.87 -3.45 1.50
C LEU A 71 -5.18 -3.10 0.05
N GLU A 72 -5.93 -3.96 -0.66
CA GLU A 72 -6.39 -3.69 -2.03
C GLU A 72 -7.18 -2.38 -2.13
N ALA A 73 -8.14 -2.18 -1.23
CA ALA A 73 -8.95 -0.96 -1.21
C ALA A 73 -8.11 0.29 -0.95
N ARG A 74 -7.06 0.16 -0.14
CA ARG A 74 -6.14 1.24 0.16
C ARG A 74 -5.21 1.55 -1.00
N ASP A 75 -4.67 0.53 -1.67
CA ASP A 75 -3.84 0.72 -2.86
C ASP A 75 -4.65 1.42 -3.96
N ALA A 76 -5.88 0.99 -4.19
CA ALA A 76 -6.78 1.64 -5.15
C ALA A 76 -7.11 3.11 -4.79
N ALA A 77 -7.23 3.42 -3.50
CA ALA A 77 -7.42 4.80 -3.04
C ALA A 77 -6.16 5.64 -3.27
N ALA A 78 -4.98 5.12 -2.96
CA ALA A 78 -3.71 5.79 -3.20
C ALA A 78 -3.46 6.06 -4.69
N GLU A 79 -3.76 5.10 -5.56
CA GLU A 79 -3.69 5.28 -7.01
C GLU A 79 -4.68 6.35 -7.52
N SER A 80 -5.88 6.40 -6.93
CA SER A 80 -6.89 7.42 -7.29
C SER A 80 -6.49 8.82 -6.85
N GLU A 81 -5.78 8.96 -5.74
CA GLU A 81 -5.30 10.25 -5.20
C GLU A 81 -4.03 10.73 -5.93
N ALA A 82 -3.10 9.83 -6.21
CA ALA A 82 -1.81 10.14 -6.83
C ALA A 82 -1.87 10.22 -8.37
N GLY A 83 -2.96 9.78 -8.98
CA GLY A 83 -3.05 9.51 -10.43
C GLY A 83 -2.41 8.17 -10.79
N HIS A 84 -2.62 7.73 -12.03
CA HIS A 84 -1.96 6.54 -12.53
C HIS A 84 -0.45 6.82 -12.65
N PRO A 85 0.40 5.95 -12.08
CA PRO A 85 1.84 6.12 -12.22
C PRO A 85 2.22 6.11 -13.70
N ASP A 86 2.92 7.16 -14.14
CA ASP A 86 3.42 7.22 -15.50
C ASP A 86 4.60 6.25 -15.62
N PHE A 87 4.39 5.16 -16.36
CA PHE A 87 5.41 4.14 -16.58
C PHE A 87 6.53 4.72 -17.45
N GLY A 88 7.74 4.73 -16.91
CA GLY A 88 8.92 5.26 -17.60
C GLY A 88 9.18 6.75 -17.33
N ASP A 89 8.48 7.37 -16.37
CA ASP A 89 8.88 8.66 -15.84
C ASP A 89 10.21 8.52 -15.06
N PRO A 90 11.26 9.29 -15.38
CA PRO A 90 12.50 9.33 -14.61
C PRO A 90 12.29 9.68 -13.13
N GLY A 91 11.26 10.47 -12.80
CA GLY A 91 10.84 10.79 -11.44
C GLY A 91 10.14 9.64 -10.70
N GLY A 92 9.85 8.52 -11.38
CA GLY A 92 9.08 7.41 -10.82
C GLY A 92 9.72 6.76 -9.59
N VAL A 93 11.05 6.72 -9.52
CA VAL A 93 11.75 6.21 -8.31
C VAL A 93 11.50 7.12 -7.12
N ALA A 94 11.65 8.43 -7.28
CA ALA A 94 11.40 9.42 -6.24
C ALA A 94 9.94 9.40 -5.78
N ASN A 95 9.01 9.33 -6.72
CA ASN A 95 7.58 9.24 -6.43
C ASN A 95 7.24 7.97 -5.61
N MET A 96 7.81 6.81 -5.96
CA MET A 96 7.61 5.57 -5.22
C MET A 96 8.10 5.69 -3.77
N VAL A 97 9.25 6.28 -3.57
CA VAL A 97 9.81 6.50 -2.23
C VAL A 97 8.94 7.46 -1.43
N GLU A 98 8.47 8.55 -2.02
CA GLU A 98 7.55 9.48 -1.34
C GLU A 98 6.24 8.79 -0.92
N VAL A 99 5.63 7.99 -1.78
CA VAL A 99 4.44 7.19 -1.46
C VAL A 99 4.73 6.23 -0.30
N HIS A 100 5.91 5.61 -0.28
CA HIS A 100 6.33 4.74 0.82
C HIS A 100 6.47 5.51 2.13
N LEU A 101 7.14 6.66 2.13
CA LEU A 101 7.30 7.50 3.32
C LEU A 101 5.96 8.03 3.85
N GLN A 102 5.03 8.39 2.96
CA GLN A 102 3.67 8.74 3.36
C GLN A 102 2.93 7.56 4.02
N THR A 103 3.19 6.34 3.55
CA THR A 103 2.64 5.13 4.17
C THR A 103 3.19 4.91 5.58
N MET A 104 4.45 5.23 5.82
CA MET A 104 5.07 5.12 7.14
C MET A 104 4.42 6.01 8.21
N ARG A 105 3.71 7.07 7.82
CA ARG A 105 2.90 7.90 8.74
C ARG A 105 1.66 7.17 9.28
N ARG A 106 1.43 5.92 8.86
CA ARG A 106 0.31 5.08 9.29
C ARG A 106 0.82 3.72 9.81
N PRO A 107 1.41 3.69 11.02
CA PRO A 107 2.11 2.50 11.56
C PRO A 107 1.28 1.23 11.54
N ALA A 108 -0.02 1.32 11.83
CA ALA A 108 -0.91 0.17 11.78
C ALA A 108 -0.96 -0.47 10.37
N ILE A 109 -1.03 0.33 9.32
CA ILE A 109 -1.03 -0.19 7.94
C ILE A 109 0.33 -0.81 7.59
N LEU A 110 1.40 -0.20 8.06
CA LEU A 110 2.75 -0.71 7.87
C LEU A 110 2.93 -2.08 8.55
N GLU A 111 2.44 -2.21 9.80
CA GLU A 111 2.40 -3.48 10.53
C GLU A 111 1.60 -4.54 9.78
N LEU A 112 0.40 -4.18 9.29
CA LEU A 112 -0.44 -5.08 8.50
C LEU A 112 0.31 -5.59 7.27
N HIS A 113 0.94 -4.69 6.51
CA HIS A 113 1.75 -5.06 5.35
C HIS A 113 2.88 -6.02 5.72
N SER A 114 3.63 -5.71 6.77
CA SER A 114 4.78 -6.52 7.18
C SER A 114 4.38 -7.92 7.62
N VAL A 115 3.30 -8.03 8.41
CA VAL A 115 2.82 -9.33 8.89
C VAL A 115 2.19 -10.13 7.74
N LEU A 116 1.28 -9.53 7.00
CA LEU A 116 0.51 -10.25 5.99
C LEU A 116 1.38 -10.63 4.78
N SER A 117 2.36 -9.81 4.38
CA SER A 117 3.30 -10.17 3.31
C SER A 117 4.15 -11.39 3.66
N ALA A 118 4.55 -11.54 4.92
CA ALA A 118 5.30 -12.70 5.39
C ALA A 118 4.44 -13.98 5.46
N GLU A 119 3.19 -13.86 5.93
CA GLU A 119 2.24 -14.98 5.97
C GLU A 119 1.84 -15.43 4.54
N ALA A 120 1.66 -14.48 3.63
CA ALA A 120 1.24 -14.72 2.24
C ALA A 120 2.31 -15.36 1.33
N ILE A 121 3.51 -15.68 1.85
CA ILE A 121 4.52 -16.46 1.11
C ILE A 121 3.98 -17.85 0.75
N SER A 122 3.12 -18.44 1.59
CA SER A 122 2.48 -19.73 1.30
C SER A 122 1.52 -19.58 0.10
N PRO A 123 1.63 -20.45 -0.95
CA PRO A 123 0.73 -20.38 -2.10
C PRO A 123 -0.76 -20.60 -1.77
N ASP A 124 -1.06 -21.27 -0.66
CA ASP A 124 -2.44 -21.52 -0.22
C ASP A 124 -3.04 -20.36 0.59
N HIS A 125 -2.23 -19.31 0.88
CA HIS A 125 -2.71 -18.16 1.65
C HIS A 125 -3.61 -17.26 0.79
N PRO A 126 -4.76 -16.78 1.29
CA PRO A 126 -5.71 -15.95 0.53
C PRO A 126 -5.11 -14.68 -0.08
N ALA A 127 -4.08 -14.11 0.55
CA ALA A 127 -3.40 -12.91 0.07
C ALA A 127 -2.17 -13.21 -0.83
N HIS A 128 -1.90 -14.48 -1.17
CA HIS A 128 -0.71 -14.84 -1.95
C HIS A 128 -0.67 -14.13 -3.30
N ASP A 129 -1.72 -14.27 -4.08
CA ASP A 129 -1.81 -13.70 -5.43
C ASP A 129 -1.74 -12.16 -5.40
N TYR A 130 -2.37 -11.53 -4.43
CA TYR A 130 -2.28 -10.09 -4.22
C TYR A 130 -0.82 -9.63 -4.05
N TYR A 131 -0.06 -10.26 -3.13
CA TYR A 131 1.33 -9.88 -2.91
C TYR A 131 2.25 -10.23 -4.07
N ALA A 132 2.05 -11.39 -4.72
CA ALA A 132 2.80 -11.77 -5.91
C ALA A 132 2.63 -10.74 -7.04
N GLU A 133 1.40 -10.28 -7.27
CA GLU A 133 1.09 -9.25 -8.25
C GLU A 133 1.64 -7.88 -7.84
N ARG A 134 1.44 -7.47 -6.59
CA ARG A 134 1.96 -6.21 -6.04
C ARG A 134 3.48 -6.11 -6.23
N TYR A 135 4.24 -7.10 -5.80
CA TYR A 135 5.70 -7.10 -5.96
C TYR A 135 6.13 -7.11 -7.43
N ARG A 136 5.40 -7.82 -8.29
CA ARG A 136 5.66 -7.78 -9.73
C ARG A 136 5.47 -6.37 -10.29
N ASN A 137 4.37 -5.72 -9.97
CA ASN A 137 4.04 -4.39 -10.47
C ASN A 137 5.01 -3.32 -9.94
N LEU A 138 5.38 -3.37 -8.65
CA LEU A 138 6.41 -2.49 -8.08
C LEU A 138 7.75 -2.60 -8.81
N ARG A 139 8.21 -3.84 -9.06
CA ARG A 139 9.48 -4.06 -9.78
C ARG A 139 9.41 -3.60 -11.22
N LEU A 140 8.29 -3.82 -11.91
CA LEU A 140 8.12 -3.34 -13.29
C LEU A 140 8.12 -1.82 -13.37
N TYR A 141 7.42 -1.16 -12.47
CA TYR A 141 7.36 0.30 -12.39
C TYR A 141 8.76 0.90 -12.13
N LEU A 142 9.43 0.43 -11.09
CA LEU A 142 10.77 0.91 -10.74
C LEU A 142 11.80 0.61 -11.85
N LYS A 143 11.71 -0.58 -12.46
CA LYS A 143 12.57 -0.92 -13.59
C LYS A 143 12.40 0.08 -14.74
N ALA A 144 11.17 0.41 -15.11
CA ALA A 144 10.90 1.37 -16.18
C ALA A 144 11.46 2.77 -15.86
N ALA A 145 11.32 3.22 -14.61
CA ALA A 145 11.89 4.49 -14.15
C ALA A 145 13.44 4.48 -14.19
N PHE A 146 14.09 3.39 -13.79
CA PHE A 146 15.54 3.24 -13.92
C PHE A 146 16.00 3.15 -15.38
N ASP A 147 15.23 2.51 -16.26
CA ASP A 147 15.53 2.49 -17.71
C ASP A 147 15.48 3.92 -18.29
N ALA A 148 14.52 4.74 -17.89
CA ALA A 148 14.41 6.14 -18.29
C ALA A 148 15.60 6.95 -17.79
N LEU A 149 15.96 6.86 -16.50
CA LEU A 149 17.15 7.51 -15.93
C LEU A 149 18.44 7.12 -16.67
N ARG A 150 18.56 5.85 -17.06
CA ARG A 150 19.70 5.37 -17.84
C ARG A 150 19.73 5.96 -19.24
N SER A 151 18.60 6.03 -19.93
CA SER A 151 18.50 6.60 -21.27
C SER A 151 18.84 8.09 -21.31
N GLU A 152 18.59 8.80 -20.20
CA GLU A 152 18.98 10.22 -20.01
C GLU A 152 20.44 10.41 -19.56
N GLY A 153 21.19 9.31 -19.34
CA GLY A 153 22.58 9.38 -18.85
C GLY A 153 22.72 9.82 -17.39
N ARG A 154 21.66 9.82 -16.63
CA ARG A 154 21.61 10.24 -15.22
C ARG A 154 22.03 9.13 -14.26
N LEU A 155 21.86 7.86 -14.65
CA LEU A 155 22.20 6.71 -13.81
C LEU A 155 23.70 6.44 -13.82
N GLN A 156 24.33 6.45 -12.64
CA GLN A 156 25.78 6.24 -12.49
C GLN A 156 26.14 4.76 -12.25
N SER A 157 25.16 3.95 -11.86
CA SER A 157 25.37 2.53 -11.59
C SER A 157 25.47 1.71 -12.87
N SER A 158 26.40 0.75 -12.90
CA SER A 158 26.51 -0.28 -13.94
C SER A 158 25.56 -1.45 -13.77
N ALA A 159 24.88 -1.56 -12.61
CA ALA A 159 23.89 -2.59 -12.36
C ALA A 159 22.69 -2.40 -13.32
N ASP A 160 22.08 -3.51 -13.78
CA ASP A 160 20.90 -3.42 -14.61
C ASP A 160 19.68 -2.88 -13.83
N SER A 161 18.72 -2.31 -14.57
CA SER A 161 17.56 -1.63 -13.98
C SER A 161 16.66 -2.58 -13.17
N ALA A 162 16.61 -3.87 -13.53
CA ALA A 162 15.82 -4.86 -12.77
C ALA A 162 16.47 -5.15 -11.41
N THR A 163 17.79 -5.24 -11.37
CA THR A 163 18.54 -5.40 -10.11
C THR A 163 18.34 -4.19 -9.21
N LEU A 164 18.44 -2.96 -9.74
CA LEU A 164 18.21 -1.73 -8.98
C LEU A 164 16.76 -1.67 -8.44
N ALA A 165 15.78 -2.04 -9.24
CA ALA A 165 14.39 -2.11 -8.81
C ALA A 165 14.20 -3.09 -7.63
N ASN A 166 14.81 -4.29 -7.71
CA ASN A 166 14.79 -5.26 -6.62
C ASN A 166 15.47 -4.73 -5.34
N MET A 167 16.57 -3.99 -5.47
CA MET A 167 17.27 -3.39 -4.34
C MET A 167 16.43 -2.32 -3.64
N VAL A 168 15.74 -1.45 -4.39
CA VAL A 168 14.82 -0.44 -3.81
C VAL A 168 13.71 -1.12 -3.03
N VAL A 169 13.03 -2.11 -3.62
CA VAL A 169 11.95 -2.85 -2.92
C VAL A 169 12.49 -3.51 -1.65
N ALA A 170 13.63 -4.19 -1.73
CA ALA A 170 14.24 -4.85 -0.58
C ALA A 170 14.63 -3.88 0.54
N LEU A 171 15.13 -2.67 0.18
CA LEU A 171 15.43 -1.61 1.15
C LEU A 171 14.17 -1.08 1.81
N MET A 172 13.13 -0.79 1.04
CA MET A 172 11.86 -0.30 1.57
C MET A 172 11.28 -1.31 2.56
N ASP A 173 11.19 -2.59 2.20
CA ASP A 173 10.64 -3.64 3.06
C ASP A 173 11.53 -3.86 4.31
N GLY A 174 12.84 -3.92 4.14
CA GLY A 174 13.77 -4.16 5.25
C GLY A 174 13.83 -3.00 6.24
N LEU A 175 13.89 -1.76 5.75
CA LEU A 175 13.91 -0.57 6.60
C LEU A 175 12.57 -0.37 7.32
N GLN A 176 11.45 -0.62 6.67
CA GLN A 176 10.11 -0.61 7.26
C GLN A 176 10.00 -1.56 8.45
N VAL A 177 10.48 -2.80 8.32
CA VAL A 177 10.46 -3.78 9.41
C VAL A 177 11.34 -3.34 10.56
N GLN A 178 12.55 -2.84 10.30
CA GLN A 178 13.45 -2.32 11.33
C GLN A 178 12.85 -1.12 12.05
N TRP A 179 12.22 -0.19 11.31
CA TRP A 179 11.57 0.97 11.87
C TRP A 179 10.37 0.60 12.78
N LEU A 180 9.62 -0.43 12.45
CA LEU A 180 8.53 -0.93 13.29
C LEU A 180 9.03 -1.48 14.64
N TYR A 181 10.26 -1.99 14.70
CA TYR A 181 10.89 -2.42 15.96
C TYR A 181 11.46 -1.25 16.77
N ASP A 182 12.07 -0.28 16.12
CA ASP A 182 12.73 0.86 16.77
C ASP A 182 12.70 2.11 15.87
N PRO A 183 11.61 2.90 15.93
CA PRO A 183 11.47 4.10 15.11
C PRO A 183 12.52 5.18 15.37
N ALA A 184 13.14 5.18 16.56
CA ALA A 184 14.13 6.18 16.91
C ALA A 184 15.52 5.88 16.33
N SER A 185 15.81 4.62 16.00
CA SER A 185 17.13 4.18 15.52
C SER A 185 17.23 4.06 14.00
N VAL A 186 16.10 4.13 13.26
CA VAL A 186 16.07 3.90 11.81
C VAL A 186 15.55 5.11 11.07
N ASP A 187 16.46 5.85 10.44
CA ASP A 187 16.11 6.93 9.53
C ASP A 187 15.94 6.37 8.11
N VAL A 188 14.71 5.99 7.80
CA VAL A 188 14.35 5.35 6.52
C VAL A 188 14.53 6.30 5.35
N GLU A 189 14.14 7.56 5.51
CA GLU A 189 14.26 8.60 4.49
C GLU A 189 15.73 8.81 4.13
N HIS A 190 16.58 9.02 5.12
CA HIS A 190 18.01 9.20 4.91
C HIS A 190 18.66 7.96 4.25
N ALA A 191 18.33 6.75 4.69
CA ALA A 191 18.90 5.54 4.13
C ALA A 191 18.53 5.34 2.65
N LEU A 192 17.29 5.62 2.27
CA LEU A 192 16.85 5.60 0.87
C LEU A 192 17.54 6.68 0.04
N HIS A 193 17.70 7.90 0.56
CA HIS A 193 18.44 8.97 -0.09
C HIS A 193 19.91 8.59 -0.37
N VAL A 194 20.60 8.05 0.63
CA VAL A 194 21.99 7.61 0.48
C VAL A 194 22.12 6.55 -0.61
N PHE A 195 21.20 5.58 -0.61
CA PHE A 195 21.22 4.53 -1.65
C PHE A 195 20.96 5.12 -3.04
N LEU A 196 19.90 5.91 -3.22
CA LEU A 196 19.54 6.48 -4.52
C LEU A 196 20.61 7.44 -5.04
N GLY A 197 21.19 8.27 -4.18
CA GLY A 197 22.34 9.12 -4.54
C GLY A 197 23.55 8.31 -5.00
N SER A 198 23.81 7.15 -4.37
CA SER A 198 24.95 6.29 -4.74
C SER A 198 24.81 5.65 -6.14
N VAL A 199 23.60 5.54 -6.66
CA VAL A 199 23.32 5.00 -7.99
C VAL A 199 23.04 6.09 -9.04
N GLY A 200 23.04 7.38 -8.64
CA GLY A 200 22.79 8.52 -9.51
C GLY A 200 21.30 8.76 -9.79
N ALA A 201 20.42 8.16 -9.03
CA ALA A 201 18.99 8.43 -9.07
C ALA A 201 18.65 9.54 -8.05
N ASP A 202 19.20 10.75 -8.29
CA ASP A 202 19.07 11.87 -7.36
C ASP A 202 17.59 12.30 -7.20
N TRP A 203 17.18 12.37 -5.95
CA TRP A 203 15.85 12.82 -5.51
C TRP A 203 15.91 14.26 -4.93
N SER A 204 16.97 15.00 -5.17
CA SER A 204 17.33 16.22 -4.46
C SER A 204 16.44 17.44 -4.67
N ASP A 205 15.38 17.38 -5.51
CA ASP A 205 14.62 18.58 -5.89
C ASP A 205 13.17 18.69 -5.39
N SER A 206 12.69 17.74 -4.60
CA SER A 206 11.36 17.85 -4.03
C SER A 206 11.35 17.84 -2.49
N THR A 207 11.43 19.01 -1.91
CA THR A 207 11.09 19.33 -0.53
C THR A 207 12.14 19.07 0.57
N THR A 208 12.61 20.16 1.14
CA THR A 208 12.94 20.34 2.56
C THR A 208 11.78 19.90 3.45
N SER A 209 11.63 18.62 3.70
CA SER A 209 10.65 18.13 4.65
C SER A 209 11.34 17.59 5.90
N GLU A 210 10.85 18.03 7.07
CA GLU A 210 11.31 17.55 8.38
C GLU A 210 11.27 16.02 8.46
N PRO A 211 12.21 15.37 9.17
CA PRO A 211 12.25 13.92 9.35
C PRO A 211 10.91 13.36 9.84
N VAL A 212 10.49 12.23 9.31
CA VAL A 212 9.22 11.55 9.66
C VAL A 212 9.09 11.36 11.16
N ALA A 213 10.19 11.08 11.88
CA ALA A 213 10.21 10.92 13.34
C ALA A 213 9.84 12.21 14.11
N ALA A 214 10.17 13.40 13.58
CA ALA A 214 9.84 14.68 14.24
C ALA A 214 8.37 15.10 14.06
N ARG A 215 7.63 14.45 13.16
CA ARG A 215 6.23 14.76 12.82
C ARG A 215 5.21 13.86 13.53
N MET A 216 5.70 12.91 14.37
CA MET A 216 4.86 11.95 15.10
C MET A 216 4.73 12.27 16.61
N THR A 217 5.28 13.41 17.08
CA THR A 217 5.07 13.97 18.42
C THR A 217 3.97 15.02 18.38
#